data_db518b9af3851bb2d273c33cd7585a10
#
_entry.id   db518b9af3851bb2d273c33cd7585a10
#
_cell.length_a   1.000
_cell.length_b   1.000
_cell.length_c   1.000
_cell.angle_alpha   90.00
_cell.angle_beta   90.00
_cell.angle_gamma   90.00
#
_symmetry.space_group_name_H-M   'P 1'
#
loop_
_entity.id
_entity.type
_entity.pdbx_description
1 polymer ?
#
loop_
_entity_poly.entity_id
_entity_poly.type
_entity_poly.pdbx_seq_one_letter_code
_entity_poly.pdbx_strand_id
1 'polypeptide(L)'
;MKAVMPELALFPAPVPTGNERQLPRNIEAEAAFLGAILIDNRVVEDLPVQLTAAHFFEPLHGRIYGQAMALIERNSIATPVTLKPFFENDEAMKAVGGVGYLAQLTGSGAGLIGARDFARQIFDLALLRELVGVGRGLVEGALDTSESVDPHAQIEEAETALYRVAGGEAEMGSVKSFSTASLTALQAAERALNSGGHLSGITTGISSVNAKIGGMHNSDLMILAGRPGMGKTSLATNIAYNAAERWRRDEEDGIPPEKNMGAKVAFFSLEMSADQLATRVLAEQSGVSGEALRMGKISKEQFQQLSRAAQALQTLPLFI
;
A
#
# COMPACT_ATOMS: atom_id res chain seq x y z
N MET A 1 -54.11 22.76 -3.84
CA MET A 1 -52.65 22.86 -4.09
C MET A 1 -52.04 21.54 -3.75
N LYS A 2 -51.74 20.70 -4.79
CA LYS A 2 -51.04 19.43 -4.59
C LYS A 2 -49.54 19.72 -4.64
N ALA A 3 -48.83 19.43 -3.55
CA ALA A 3 -47.38 19.50 -3.51
C ALA A 3 -46.81 18.38 -4.40
N VAL A 4 -46.11 18.78 -5.45
CA VAL A 4 -45.30 17.88 -6.28
C VAL A 4 -44.02 17.63 -5.50
N MET A 5 -43.84 16.40 -5.03
CA MET A 5 -42.55 15.94 -4.48
C MET A 5 -41.53 15.84 -5.62
N PRO A 6 -40.32 16.35 -5.48
CA PRO A 6 -39.30 16.13 -6.49
C PRO A 6 -38.88 14.66 -6.48
N GLU A 7 -38.95 14.04 -7.65
CA GLU A 7 -38.48 12.69 -7.94
C GLU A 7 -36.97 12.66 -7.70
N LEU A 8 -36.54 12.00 -6.62
CA LEU A 8 -35.13 11.70 -6.38
C LEU A 8 -34.69 10.68 -7.44
N ALA A 9 -33.95 11.15 -8.43
CA ALA A 9 -33.20 10.27 -9.34
C ALA A 9 -32.08 9.57 -8.53
N LEU A 10 -32.39 8.43 -7.92
CA LEU A 10 -31.53 7.67 -7.00
C LEU A 10 -30.48 6.82 -7.71
N PHE A 11 -30.51 6.71 -9.05
CA PHE A 11 -29.55 5.93 -9.80
C PHE A 11 -29.11 6.67 -11.08
N PRO A 12 -27.82 6.73 -11.39
CA PRO A 12 -27.41 7.15 -12.72
C PRO A 12 -27.99 6.16 -13.75
N ALA A 13 -28.44 6.70 -14.89
CA ALA A 13 -28.96 5.89 -15.98
C ALA A 13 -28.05 4.72 -16.29
N PRO A 14 -28.58 3.51 -16.61
CA PRO A 14 -27.76 2.36 -16.94
C PRO A 14 -26.82 2.73 -18.09
N VAL A 15 -25.53 2.57 -17.86
CA VAL A 15 -24.51 2.75 -18.89
C VAL A 15 -24.83 1.77 -20.00
N PRO A 16 -24.96 2.22 -21.29
CA PRO A 16 -25.32 1.30 -22.37
C PRO A 16 -24.30 0.18 -22.47
N THR A 17 -24.76 -1.07 -22.28
CA THR A 17 -24.03 -2.32 -22.45
C THR A 17 -23.87 -2.65 -23.94
N GLY A 18 -23.20 -1.77 -24.67
CA GLY A 18 -23.01 -1.90 -26.10
C GLY A 18 -21.60 -1.56 -26.53
N ASN A 19 -20.65 -2.35 -26.12
CA ASN A 19 -19.40 -2.74 -26.76
C ASN A 19 -18.73 -3.73 -25.80
N GLU A 20 -18.50 -4.95 -26.22
CA GLU A 20 -17.60 -5.86 -25.53
C GLU A 20 -16.20 -5.21 -25.55
N ARG A 21 -15.93 -4.36 -24.59
CA ARG A 21 -14.59 -3.79 -24.42
C ARG A 21 -13.66 -4.95 -24.18
N GLN A 22 -12.74 -5.13 -25.10
CA GLN A 22 -11.69 -6.14 -24.95
C GLN A 22 -10.94 -5.88 -23.67
N LEU A 23 -10.53 -6.97 -22.98
CA LEU A 23 -9.71 -6.85 -21.79
C LEU A 23 -8.43 -6.08 -22.10
N PRO A 24 -7.93 -5.25 -21.16
CA PRO A 24 -6.72 -4.48 -21.33
C PRO A 24 -5.54 -5.39 -21.67
N ARG A 25 -4.89 -5.16 -22.80
CA ARG A 25 -3.78 -5.97 -23.30
C ARG A 25 -2.86 -5.17 -24.23
N ASN A 26 -1.59 -5.55 -24.25
CA ASN A 26 -0.61 -5.10 -25.24
C ASN A 26 0.34 -6.26 -25.57
N ILE A 27 -0.06 -7.09 -26.54
CA ILE A 27 0.69 -8.30 -26.94
C ILE A 27 2.06 -7.91 -27.54
N GLU A 28 2.16 -6.76 -28.18
CA GLU A 28 3.42 -6.26 -28.75
C GLU A 28 4.42 -5.90 -27.66
N ALA A 29 3.98 -5.27 -26.57
CA ALA A 29 4.82 -4.97 -25.41
C ALA A 29 5.29 -6.26 -24.72
N GLU A 30 4.41 -7.27 -24.60
CA GLU A 30 4.79 -8.58 -24.06
C GLU A 30 5.86 -9.27 -24.90
N ALA A 31 5.68 -9.29 -26.23
CA ALA A 31 6.63 -9.86 -27.16
C ALA A 31 8.00 -9.13 -27.12
N ALA A 32 7.98 -7.79 -27.09
CA ALA A 32 9.17 -6.97 -27.02
C ALA A 32 9.93 -7.19 -25.71
N PHE A 33 9.21 -7.29 -24.59
CA PHE A 33 9.79 -7.55 -23.28
C PHE A 33 10.44 -8.95 -23.20
N LEU A 34 9.76 -9.98 -23.68
CA LEU A 34 10.31 -11.33 -23.77
C LEU A 34 11.56 -11.37 -24.67
N GLY A 35 11.52 -10.67 -25.80
CA GLY A 35 12.68 -10.51 -26.68
C GLY A 35 13.86 -9.89 -25.97
N ALA A 36 13.65 -8.85 -25.16
CA ALA A 36 14.69 -8.22 -24.35
C ALA A 36 15.35 -9.22 -23.36
N ILE A 37 14.54 -9.99 -22.65
CA ILE A 37 15.04 -11.01 -21.70
C ILE A 37 15.88 -12.06 -22.44
N LEU A 38 15.42 -12.55 -23.59
CA LEU A 38 16.10 -13.58 -24.36
C LEU A 38 17.41 -13.11 -25.04
N ILE A 39 17.59 -11.78 -25.18
CA ILE A 39 18.83 -11.16 -25.65
C ILE A 39 19.81 -10.93 -24.49
N ASP A 40 19.33 -10.34 -23.38
CA ASP A 40 20.13 -10.06 -22.20
C ASP A 40 19.34 -10.39 -20.92
N ASN A 41 19.70 -11.50 -20.28
CA ASN A 41 18.99 -11.95 -19.07
C ASN A 41 19.12 -11.00 -17.88
N ARG A 42 20.10 -10.09 -17.87
CA ARG A 42 20.27 -9.11 -16.79
C ARG A 42 19.15 -8.07 -16.73
N VAL A 43 18.35 -7.98 -17.79
CA VAL A 43 17.16 -7.12 -17.82
C VAL A 43 16.22 -7.40 -16.64
N VAL A 44 16.13 -8.65 -16.18
CA VAL A 44 15.24 -9.02 -15.08
C VAL A 44 15.72 -8.55 -13.70
N GLU A 45 17.02 -8.23 -13.54
CA GLU A 45 17.60 -7.81 -12.27
C GLU A 45 17.20 -6.36 -11.88
N ASP A 46 16.83 -5.56 -12.88
CA ASP A 46 16.63 -4.11 -12.73
C ASP A 46 15.20 -3.67 -13.12
N LEU A 47 14.23 -4.55 -12.89
CA LEU A 47 12.83 -4.25 -13.17
C LEU A 47 12.19 -3.41 -12.06
N PRO A 48 11.36 -2.41 -12.41
CA PRO A 48 10.66 -1.57 -11.44
C PRO A 48 9.49 -2.29 -10.74
N VAL A 49 9.08 -3.45 -11.27
CA VAL A 49 7.95 -4.26 -10.79
C VAL A 49 8.30 -5.74 -10.85
N GLN A 50 7.73 -6.52 -9.93
CA GLN A 50 7.87 -7.98 -9.96
C GLN A 50 6.82 -8.57 -10.89
N LEU A 51 7.25 -9.12 -12.02
CA LEU A 51 6.36 -9.81 -12.95
C LEU A 51 6.28 -11.30 -12.62
N THR A 52 5.11 -11.86 -12.89
CA THR A 52 4.84 -13.31 -12.88
C THR A 52 4.25 -13.73 -14.22
N ALA A 53 4.24 -15.04 -14.50
CA ALA A 53 3.63 -15.58 -15.70
C ALA A 53 2.14 -15.19 -15.86
N ALA A 54 1.42 -15.00 -14.74
CA ALA A 54 0.02 -14.62 -14.72
C ALA A 54 -0.23 -13.17 -15.20
N HIS A 55 0.77 -12.30 -15.15
CA HIS A 55 0.64 -10.92 -15.61
C HIS A 55 0.59 -10.78 -17.14
N PHE A 56 0.94 -11.82 -17.87
CA PHE A 56 0.85 -11.81 -19.33
C PHE A 56 -0.58 -12.12 -19.79
N PHE A 57 -1.06 -11.36 -20.77
CA PHE A 57 -2.37 -11.61 -21.37
C PHE A 57 -2.35 -12.84 -22.28
N GLU A 58 -1.25 -12.97 -23.07
CA GLU A 58 -1.07 -14.15 -23.95
C GLU A 58 -0.52 -15.33 -23.14
N PRO A 59 -1.29 -16.43 -22.99
CA PRO A 59 -0.84 -17.56 -22.15
C PRO A 59 0.50 -18.16 -22.57
N LEU A 60 0.82 -18.12 -23.86
CA LEU A 60 2.10 -18.59 -24.37
C LEU A 60 3.25 -17.70 -23.87
N HIS A 61 3.05 -16.37 -23.88
CA HIS A 61 4.03 -15.42 -23.36
C HIS A 61 4.29 -15.64 -21.86
N GLY A 62 3.24 -15.85 -21.08
CA GLY A 62 3.38 -16.19 -19.65
C GLY A 62 4.20 -17.44 -19.41
N ARG A 63 3.99 -18.49 -20.22
CA ARG A 63 4.79 -19.73 -20.12
C ARG A 63 6.23 -19.54 -20.56
N ILE A 64 6.48 -18.78 -21.63
CA ILE A 64 7.86 -18.42 -22.07
C ILE A 64 8.57 -17.66 -20.94
N TYR A 65 7.92 -16.67 -20.35
CA TYR A 65 8.46 -15.91 -19.22
C TYR A 65 8.78 -16.82 -18.03
N GLY A 66 7.84 -17.67 -17.60
CA GLY A 66 8.04 -18.59 -16.49
C GLY A 66 9.22 -19.56 -16.70
N GLN A 67 9.38 -20.11 -17.90
CA GLN A 67 10.51 -20.97 -18.22
C GLN A 67 11.84 -20.20 -18.30
N ALA A 68 11.82 -18.98 -18.82
CA ALA A 68 13.01 -18.12 -18.85
C ALA A 68 13.47 -17.79 -17.43
N MET A 69 12.55 -17.40 -16.54
CA MET A 69 12.86 -17.12 -15.14
C MET A 69 13.37 -18.35 -14.40
N ALA A 70 12.78 -19.53 -14.60
CA ALA A 70 13.24 -20.77 -14.00
C ALA A 70 14.66 -21.18 -14.43
N LEU A 71 15.09 -20.83 -15.64
CA LEU A 71 16.48 -21.03 -16.09
C LEU A 71 17.41 -20.00 -15.41
N ILE A 72 17.03 -18.73 -15.38
CA ILE A 72 17.83 -17.65 -14.80
C ILE A 72 18.06 -17.89 -13.31
N GLU A 73 17.04 -18.30 -12.57
CA GLU A 73 17.13 -18.64 -11.14
C GLU A 73 18.10 -19.80 -10.84
N ARG A 74 18.26 -20.69 -11.81
CA ARG A 74 19.25 -21.79 -11.75
C ARG A 74 20.63 -21.39 -12.27
N ASN A 75 20.89 -20.09 -12.43
CA ASN A 75 22.11 -19.55 -13.05
C ASN A 75 22.37 -20.09 -14.45
N SER A 76 21.33 -20.43 -15.20
CA SER A 76 21.41 -20.87 -16.60
C SER A 76 20.93 -19.73 -17.50
N ILE A 77 21.50 -19.66 -18.71
CA ILE A 77 21.15 -18.60 -19.66
C ILE A 77 19.84 -18.96 -20.37
N ALA A 78 18.86 -18.07 -20.29
CA ALA A 78 17.62 -18.17 -21.05
C ALA A 78 17.80 -17.55 -22.44
N THR A 79 17.77 -18.38 -23.47
CA THR A 79 17.88 -17.99 -24.89
C THR A 79 16.85 -18.75 -25.72
N PRO A 80 16.58 -18.34 -26.97
CA PRO A 80 15.73 -19.13 -27.86
C PRO A 80 16.17 -20.59 -28.00
N VAL A 81 17.48 -20.88 -27.93
CA VAL A 81 18.04 -22.21 -28.06
C VAL A 81 17.80 -23.03 -26.80
N THR A 82 18.04 -22.47 -25.62
CA THR A 82 17.85 -23.17 -24.33
C THR A 82 16.40 -23.41 -23.99
N LEU A 83 15.48 -22.53 -24.47
CA LEU A 83 14.04 -22.68 -24.29
C LEU A 83 13.40 -23.66 -25.29
N LYS A 84 14.02 -23.88 -26.46
CA LYS A 84 13.46 -24.73 -27.51
C LYS A 84 12.93 -26.08 -27.01
N PRO A 85 13.68 -26.88 -26.20
CA PRO A 85 13.22 -28.21 -25.78
C PRO A 85 11.91 -28.18 -24.98
N PHE A 86 11.60 -27.08 -24.26
CA PHE A 86 10.38 -26.96 -23.46
C PHE A 86 9.14 -26.72 -24.30
N PHE A 87 9.30 -26.26 -25.57
CA PHE A 87 8.20 -25.86 -26.44
C PHE A 87 8.10 -26.66 -27.74
N GLU A 88 8.92 -27.66 -27.97
CA GLU A 88 8.90 -28.44 -29.22
C GLU A 88 7.55 -29.13 -29.49
N ASN A 89 6.88 -29.59 -28.43
CA ASN A 89 5.60 -30.29 -28.53
C ASN A 89 4.42 -29.43 -28.13
N ASP A 90 4.63 -28.14 -27.82
CA ASP A 90 3.57 -27.24 -27.38
C ASP A 90 2.67 -26.82 -28.54
N GLU A 91 1.35 -27.06 -28.40
CA GLU A 91 0.38 -26.78 -29.45
C GLU A 91 0.23 -25.29 -29.73
N ALA A 92 0.24 -24.43 -28.68
CA ALA A 92 0.14 -22.99 -28.84
C ALA A 92 1.40 -22.44 -29.53
N MET A 93 2.56 -23.00 -29.23
CA MET A 93 3.80 -22.65 -29.93
C MET A 93 3.72 -23.03 -31.41
N LYS A 94 3.17 -24.21 -31.75
CA LYS A 94 2.97 -24.64 -33.16
C LYS A 94 2.03 -23.68 -33.91
N ALA A 95 0.99 -23.17 -33.25
CA ALA A 95 0.02 -22.25 -33.85
C ALA A 95 0.64 -20.89 -34.25
N VAL A 96 1.69 -20.44 -33.57
CA VAL A 96 2.39 -19.16 -33.86
C VAL A 96 3.63 -19.32 -34.76
N GLY A 97 3.81 -20.47 -35.38
CA GLY A 97 4.94 -20.74 -36.28
C GLY A 97 6.04 -21.63 -35.69
N GLY A 98 5.75 -22.32 -34.58
CA GLY A 98 6.66 -23.26 -33.93
C GLY A 98 7.79 -22.56 -33.15
N VAL A 99 8.80 -23.31 -32.81
CA VAL A 99 9.95 -22.80 -32.00
C VAL A 99 10.72 -21.66 -32.66
N GLY A 100 10.50 -21.41 -33.97
CA GLY A 100 11.02 -20.23 -34.65
C GLY A 100 10.49 -18.91 -34.09
N TYR A 101 9.32 -18.92 -33.45
CA TYR A 101 8.75 -17.77 -32.76
C TYR A 101 9.68 -17.22 -31.67
N LEU A 102 10.38 -18.08 -30.91
CA LEU A 102 11.35 -17.65 -29.91
C LEU A 102 12.49 -16.81 -30.54
N ALA A 103 12.91 -17.16 -31.74
CA ALA A 103 13.91 -16.36 -32.47
C ALA A 103 13.30 -15.04 -33.01
N GLN A 104 12.04 -15.05 -33.40
CA GLN A 104 11.35 -13.82 -33.85
C GLN A 104 11.22 -12.80 -32.72
N LEU A 105 10.96 -13.23 -31.47
CA LEU A 105 10.91 -12.34 -30.30
C LEU A 105 12.21 -11.53 -30.15
N THR A 106 13.37 -12.12 -30.46
CA THR A 106 14.67 -11.43 -30.37
C THR A 106 14.98 -10.53 -31.58
N GLY A 107 14.14 -10.54 -32.62
CA GLY A 107 14.40 -9.80 -33.87
C GLY A 107 14.26 -8.27 -33.76
N SER A 108 13.61 -7.76 -32.73
CA SER A 108 13.47 -6.32 -32.51
C SER A 108 14.37 -5.87 -31.35
N GLY A 109 15.59 -5.37 -31.68
CA GLY A 109 16.52 -4.82 -30.67
C GLY A 109 15.97 -3.62 -29.86
N ALA A 110 14.82 -3.06 -30.26
CA ALA A 110 14.12 -1.99 -29.56
C ALA A 110 13.66 -2.41 -28.14
N GLY A 111 13.48 -3.71 -27.88
CA GLY A 111 13.05 -4.23 -26.59
C GLY A 111 14.01 -3.96 -25.43
N LEU A 112 15.32 -3.92 -25.68
CA LEU A 112 16.32 -3.70 -24.64
C LEU A 112 16.24 -2.32 -23.99
N ILE A 113 16.00 -1.27 -24.79
CA ILE A 113 15.95 0.11 -24.30
C ILE A 113 14.64 0.37 -23.52
N GLY A 114 13.53 -0.25 -23.93
CA GLY A 114 12.20 -0.06 -23.35
C GLY A 114 11.79 -1.14 -22.34
N ALA A 115 12.65 -2.07 -21.98
CA ALA A 115 12.28 -3.24 -21.17
C ALA A 115 11.61 -2.89 -19.83
N ARG A 116 12.08 -1.85 -19.16
CA ARG A 116 11.50 -1.35 -17.90
C ARG A 116 10.08 -0.80 -18.10
N ASP A 117 9.87 -0.07 -19.18
CA ASP A 117 8.57 0.52 -19.50
C ASP A 117 7.57 -0.56 -19.93
N PHE A 118 8.03 -1.54 -20.72
CA PHE A 118 7.21 -2.70 -21.09
C PHE A 118 6.84 -3.55 -19.87
N ALA A 119 7.78 -3.80 -18.96
CA ALA A 119 7.50 -4.53 -17.72
C ALA A 119 6.41 -3.82 -16.89
N ARG A 120 6.53 -2.51 -16.72
CA ARG A 120 5.51 -1.70 -16.03
C ARG A 120 4.19 -1.75 -16.74
N GLN A 121 4.16 -1.60 -18.06
CA GLN A 121 2.93 -1.63 -18.85
C GLN A 121 2.22 -3.00 -18.76
N ILE A 122 2.96 -4.11 -18.81
CA ILE A 122 2.42 -5.46 -18.64
C ILE A 122 1.77 -5.59 -17.26
N PHE A 123 2.46 -5.12 -16.22
CA PHE A 123 1.96 -5.13 -14.85
C PHE A 123 0.69 -4.30 -14.69
N ASP A 124 0.69 -3.04 -15.16
CA ASP A 124 -0.45 -2.13 -15.07
C ASP A 124 -1.69 -2.69 -15.81
N LEU A 125 -1.47 -3.28 -16.99
CA LEU A 125 -2.55 -3.92 -17.74
C LEU A 125 -3.08 -5.19 -17.06
N ALA A 126 -2.23 -5.93 -16.35
CA ALA A 126 -2.64 -7.05 -15.51
C ALA A 126 -3.53 -6.60 -14.35
N LEU A 127 -3.11 -5.57 -13.61
CA LEU A 127 -3.93 -4.97 -12.55
C LEU A 127 -5.29 -4.52 -13.05
N LEU A 128 -5.35 -3.89 -14.22
CA LEU A 128 -6.62 -3.48 -14.83
C LEU A 128 -7.51 -4.69 -15.16
N ARG A 129 -6.94 -5.82 -15.59
CA ARG A 129 -7.69 -7.06 -15.83
C ARG A 129 -8.24 -7.65 -14.53
N GLU A 130 -7.43 -7.63 -13.47
CA GLU A 130 -7.87 -8.07 -12.14
C GLU A 130 -9.01 -7.19 -11.61
N LEU A 131 -8.91 -5.86 -11.74
CA LEU A 131 -10.00 -4.94 -11.40
C LEU A 131 -11.28 -5.20 -12.19
N VAL A 132 -11.16 -5.51 -13.49
CA VAL A 132 -12.33 -5.91 -14.31
C VAL A 132 -12.93 -7.22 -13.78
N GLY A 133 -12.08 -8.18 -13.38
CA GLY A 133 -12.52 -9.44 -12.78
C GLY A 133 -13.30 -9.22 -11.48
N VAL A 134 -12.74 -8.44 -10.56
CA VAL A 134 -13.40 -8.06 -9.29
C VAL A 134 -14.73 -7.36 -9.56
N GLY A 135 -14.75 -6.38 -10.50
CA GLY A 135 -15.96 -5.66 -10.84
C GLY A 135 -17.06 -6.57 -11.42
N ARG A 136 -16.70 -7.53 -12.27
CA ARG A 136 -17.66 -8.53 -12.79
C ARG A 136 -18.19 -9.44 -11.69
N GLY A 137 -17.32 -9.97 -10.83
CA GLY A 137 -17.72 -10.79 -9.69
C GLY A 137 -18.66 -10.04 -8.74
N LEU A 138 -18.41 -8.75 -8.49
CA LEU A 138 -19.31 -7.90 -7.70
C LEU A 138 -20.68 -7.74 -8.32
N VAL A 139 -20.75 -7.50 -9.63
CA VAL A 139 -22.03 -7.37 -10.35
C VAL A 139 -22.78 -8.69 -10.36
N GLU A 140 -22.11 -9.81 -10.65
CA GLU A 140 -22.71 -11.15 -10.65
C GLU A 140 -23.22 -11.52 -9.26
N GLY A 141 -22.42 -11.31 -8.20
CA GLY A 141 -22.84 -11.59 -6.83
C GLY A 141 -24.01 -10.71 -6.39
N ALA A 142 -24.02 -9.42 -6.73
CA ALA A 142 -25.13 -8.51 -6.37
C ALA A 142 -26.45 -8.80 -7.12
N LEU A 143 -26.38 -9.47 -8.26
CA LEU A 143 -27.57 -9.90 -9.02
C LEU A 143 -28.15 -11.22 -8.49
N ASP A 144 -27.40 -11.97 -7.69
CA ASP A 144 -27.91 -13.18 -7.03
C ASP A 144 -28.79 -12.77 -5.83
N THR A 145 -30.08 -12.98 -5.96
CA THR A 145 -31.10 -12.66 -4.94
C THR A 145 -31.59 -13.87 -4.17
N SER A 146 -30.85 -14.97 -4.19
CA SER A 146 -31.21 -16.16 -3.41
C SER A 146 -31.20 -15.89 -1.90
N GLU A 147 -32.05 -16.58 -1.13
CA GLU A 147 -32.15 -16.40 0.33
C GLU A 147 -30.86 -16.76 1.09
N SER A 148 -29.93 -17.42 0.42
CA SER A 148 -28.62 -17.80 1.01
C SER A 148 -27.56 -16.73 0.91
N VAL A 149 -27.81 -15.60 0.21
CA VAL A 149 -26.83 -14.55 -0.02
C VAL A 149 -26.85 -13.52 1.11
N ASP A 150 -25.72 -13.37 1.79
CA ASP A 150 -25.51 -12.31 2.77
C ASP A 150 -24.82 -11.10 2.11
N PRO A 151 -25.51 -9.94 1.99
CA PRO A 151 -24.92 -8.75 1.38
C PRO A 151 -23.69 -8.23 2.13
N HIS A 152 -23.60 -8.43 3.44
CA HIS A 152 -22.41 -8.00 4.22
C HIS A 152 -21.20 -8.87 3.91
N ALA A 153 -21.40 -10.18 3.80
CA ALA A 153 -20.34 -11.08 3.38
C ALA A 153 -19.82 -10.76 1.97
N GLN A 154 -20.70 -10.39 1.03
CA GLN A 154 -20.28 -9.95 -0.30
C GLN A 154 -19.45 -8.67 -0.28
N ILE A 155 -19.79 -7.71 0.60
CA ILE A 155 -18.98 -6.49 0.76
C ILE A 155 -17.60 -6.84 1.29
N GLU A 156 -17.48 -7.69 2.31
CA GLU A 156 -16.20 -8.14 2.86
C GLU A 156 -15.33 -8.89 1.83
N GLU A 157 -15.95 -9.73 1.02
CA GLU A 157 -15.27 -10.39 -0.10
C GLU A 157 -14.74 -9.40 -1.13
N ALA A 158 -15.55 -8.40 -1.47
CA ALA A 158 -15.17 -7.34 -2.39
C ALA A 158 -14.00 -6.50 -1.86
N GLU A 159 -14.05 -6.08 -0.60
CA GLU A 159 -12.97 -5.35 0.05
C GLU A 159 -11.68 -6.17 0.06
N THR A 160 -11.77 -7.46 0.39
CA THR A 160 -10.63 -8.38 0.39
C THR A 160 -10.04 -8.54 -1.00
N ALA A 161 -10.88 -8.69 -2.03
CA ALA A 161 -10.43 -8.80 -3.42
C ALA A 161 -9.75 -7.52 -3.91
N LEU A 162 -10.32 -6.33 -3.61
CA LEU A 162 -9.70 -5.04 -3.93
C LEU A 162 -8.38 -4.82 -3.19
N TYR A 163 -8.32 -5.21 -1.92
CA TYR A 163 -7.08 -5.12 -1.13
C TYR A 163 -5.97 -5.98 -1.74
N ARG A 164 -6.30 -7.19 -2.22
CA ARG A 164 -5.36 -8.08 -2.90
C ARG A 164 -4.83 -7.45 -4.20
N VAL A 165 -5.70 -6.88 -5.02
CA VAL A 165 -5.31 -6.18 -6.26
C VAL A 165 -4.44 -4.96 -5.95
N ALA A 166 -4.70 -4.24 -4.84
CA ALA A 166 -3.88 -3.11 -4.43
C ALA A 166 -2.47 -3.49 -3.93
N GLY A 167 -2.10 -4.77 -3.97
CA GLY A 167 -0.76 -5.24 -3.60
C GLY A 167 -0.63 -5.63 -2.12
N GLY A 168 -1.76 -5.83 -1.44
CA GLY A 168 -1.77 -6.24 -0.03
C GLY A 168 -1.06 -7.56 0.27
N GLU A 169 -0.84 -8.41 -0.73
CA GLU A 169 -0.03 -9.64 -0.62
C GLU A 169 1.44 -9.42 -1.00
N ALA A 170 1.76 -8.42 -1.83
CA ALA A 170 3.14 -8.17 -2.28
C ALA A 170 4.03 -7.58 -1.17
N GLU A 171 3.45 -6.98 -0.13
CA GLU A 171 4.19 -6.50 1.04
C GLU A 171 4.42 -7.57 2.11
N MET A 172 3.70 -8.69 2.08
CA MET A 172 3.95 -9.83 2.97
C MET A 172 5.18 -10.63 2.52
N GLY A 173 6.36 -10.03 2.73
CA GLY A 173 7.58 -10.79 2.87
C GLY A 173 8.21 -11.28 1.57
N SER A 174 8.69 -10.40 0.71
CA SER A 174 9.75 -10.80 -0.20
C SER A 174 10.93 -11.29 0.64
N VAL A 175 11.30 -12.56 0.51
CA VAL A 175 12.53 -13.11 1.12
C VAL A 175 13.72 -12.32 0.56
N LYS A 176 14.27 -11.44 1.38
CA LYS A 176 15.46 -10.67 1.01
C LYS A 176 16.70 -11.49 1.28
N SER A 177 17.67 -11.46 0.36
CA SER A 177 18.96 -12.05 0.63
C SER A 177 19.64 -11.39 1.83
N PHE A 178 20.44 -12.13 2.59
CA PHE A 178 21.18 -11.57 3.73
C PHE A 178 22.09 -10.41 3.31
N SER A 179 22.65 -10.43 2.11
CA SER A 179 23.47 -9.34 1.58
C SER A 179 22.67 -8.05 1.42
N THR A 180 21.44 -8.11 0.89
CA THR A 180 20.54 -6.96 0.76
C THR A 180 20.10 -6.47 2.14
N ALA A 181 19.74 -7.38 3.05
CA ALA A 181 19.32 -7.03 4.40
C ALA A 181 20.46 -6.38 5.21
N SER A 182 21.72 -6.89 5.08
CA SER A 182 22.88 -6.33 5.76
C SER A 182 23.27 -4.95 5.25
N LEU A 183 23.12 -4.68 3.94
CA LEU A 183 23.30 -3.33 3.38
C LEU A 183 22.28 -2.34 3.95
N THR A 184 21.02 -2.73 4.04
CA THR A 184 19.97 -1.90 4.64
C THR A 184 20.25 -1.63 6.11
N ALA A 185 20.69 -2.64 6.86
CA ALA A 185 21.06 -2.51 8.28
C ALA A 185 22.27 -1.58 8.46
N LEU A 186 23.27 -1.68 7.59
CA LEU A 186 24.44 -0.80 7.61
C LEU A 186 24.07 0.66 7.35
N GLN A 187 23.20 0.92 6.37
CA GLN A 187 22.68 2.26 6.07
C GLN A 187 21.85 2.84 7.24
N ALA A 188 21.10 1.99 7.95
CA ALA A 188 20.38 2.39 9.16
C ALA A 188 21.33 2.75 10.30
N ALA A 189 22.39 1.97 10.52
CA ALA A 189 23.42 2.23 11.51
C ALA A 189 24.20 3.52 11.18
N GLU A 190 24.53 3.76 9.91
CA GLU A 190 25.19 4.99 9.48
C GLU A 190 24.33 6.23 9.71
N ARG A 191 23.02 6.15 9.42
CA ARG A 191 22.06 7.23 9.74
C ARG A 191 22.01 7.51 11.24
N ALA A 192 21.95 6.46 12.06
CA ALA A 192 21.97 6.60 13.52
C ALA A 192 23.28 7.21 14.04
N LEU A 193 24.43 6.85 13.46
CA LEU A 193 25.73 7.43 13.79
C LEU A 193 25.79 8.92 13.42
N ASN A 194 25.34 9.28 12.23
CA ASN A 194 25.34 10.66 11.72
C ASN A 194 24.33 11.56 12.44
N SER A 195 23.34 10.99 13.13
CA SER A 195 22.41 11.74 13.98
C SER A 195 23.06 12.29 15.27
N GLY A 196 24.33 11.96 15.54
CA GLY A 196 25.09 12.50 16.67
C GLY A 196 24.52 12.13 18.04
N GLY A 197 23.86 10.98 18.17
CA GLY A 197 23.17 10.55 19.40
C GLY A 197 21.79 11.18 19.59
N HIS A 198 21.30 11.91 18.61
CA HIS A 198 19.90 12.34 18.54
C HIS A 198 18.97 11.17 18.19
N LEU A 199 17.68 11.39 18.40
CA LEU A 199 16.63 10.43 18.13
C LEU A 199 16.77 9.85 16.71
N SER A 200 16.83 8.52 16.59
CA SER A 200 16.91 7.83 15.29
C SER A 200 15.52 7.39 14.77
N GLY A 201 14.53 7.35 15.65
CA GLY A 201 13.14 7.03 15.37
C GLY A 201 12.17 8.17 15.69
N ILE A 202 10.88 7.87 15.62
CA ILE A 202 9.78 8.79 15.93
C ILE A 202 9.79 9.08 17.43
N THR A 203 9.64 10.34 17.80
CA THR A 203 9.66 10.76 19.21
C THR A 203 8.42 10.28 19.97
N THR A 204 8.60 9.85 21.21
CA THR A 204 7.51 9.66 22.17
C THR A 204 7.12 10.97 22.89
N GLY A 205 7.92 12.04 22.71
CA GLY A 205 7.81 13.29 23.47
C GLY A 205 8.32 13.20 24.90
N ILE A 206 8.75 12.03 25.37
CA ILE A 206 9.27 11.79 26.73
C ILE A 206 10.77 11.52 26.62
N SER A 207 11.59 12.47 27.05
CA SER A 207 13.04 12.43 26.88
C SER A 207 13.68 11.17 27.49
N SER A 208 13.24 10.77 28.68
CA SER A 208 13.77 9.57 29.36
C SER A 208 13.42 8.25 28.65
N VAL A 209 12.28 8.19 27.98
CA VAL A 209 11.88 7.04 27.14
C VAL A 209 12.69 7.06 25.85
N ASN A 210 12.71 8.19 25.16
CA ASN A 210 13.48 8.37 23.94
C ASN A 210 14.98 8.02 24.12
N ALA A 211 15.59 8.43 25.24
CA ALA A 211 16.99 8.12 25.53
C ALA A 211 17.26 6.62 25.72
N LYS A 212 16.24 5.83 26.08
CA LYS A 212 16.37 4.39 26.27
C LYS A 212 16.10 3.57 25.02
N ILE A 213 15.16 4.00 24.18
CA ILE A 213 14.71 3.22 23.02
C ILE A 213 15.16 3.81 21.67
N GLY A 214 15.78 5.01 21.68
CA GLY A 214 16.17 5.71 20.44
C GLY A 214 15.01 6.29 19.63
N GLY A 215 13.78 6.26 20.18
CA GLY A 215 12.53 6.54 19.49
C GLY A 215 11.81 5.28 19.01
N MET A 216 10.61 5.44 18.45
CA MET A 216 9.83 4.36 17.86
C MET A 216 10.26 4.19 16.39
N HIS A 217 10.55 2.95 15.97
CA HIS A 217 10.97 2.68 14.59
C HIS A 217 9.85 2.01 13.80
N ASN A 218 9.92 2.14 12.49
CA ASN A 218 8.98 1.47 11.60
C ASN A 218 9.04 -0.05 11.81
N SER A 219 7.89 -0.70 11.80
CA SER A 219 7.70 -2.13 12.05
C SER A 219 7.87 -2.58 13.51
N ASP A 220 8.13 -1.67 14.47
CA ASP A 220 8.17 -2.02 15.89
C ASP A 220 6.78 -2.27 16.44
N LEU A 221 6.65 -3.31 17.26
CA LEU A 221 5.51 -3.57 18.13
C LEU A 221 5.88 -3.21 19.56
N MET A 222 5.30 -2.11 20.09
CA MET A 222 5.51 -1.69 21.48
C MET A 222 4.30 -2.00 22.33
N ILE A 223 4.48 -2.73 23.42
CA ILE A 223 3.41 -3.10 24.33
C ILE A 223 3.50 -2.28 25.63
N LEU A 224 2.46 -1.48 25.87
CA LEU A 224 2.29 -0.73 27.12
C LEU A 224 1.35 -1.47 28.06
N ALA A 225 1.86 -2.02 29.14
CA ALA A 225 1.11 -2.78 30.13
C ALA A 225 1.11 -2.10 31.51
N GLY A 226 0.07 -2.31 32.28
CA GLY A 226 -0.09 -1.80 33.65
C GLY A 226 -1.44 -2.19 34.24
N ARG A 227 -1.57 -2.08 35.56
CA ARG A 227 -2.85 -2.34 36.25
C ARG A 227 -3.93 -1.34 35.83
N PRO A 228 -5.22 -1.66 35.97
CA PRO A 228 -6.30 -0.69 35.76
C PRO A 228 -6.06 0.60 36.55
N GLY A 229 -6.40 1.74 35.99
CA GLY A 229 -6.23 3.05 36.65
C GLY A 229 -4.80 3.62 36.68
N MET A 230 -3.78 2.91 36.20
CA MET A 230 -2.37 3.38 36.21
C MET A 230 -2.03 4.39 35.09
N GLY A 231 -2.99 4.84 34.30
CA GLY A 231 -2.78 5.87 33.29
C GLY A 231 -2.25 5.37 31.93
N LYS A 232 -2.39 4.09 31.59
CA LYS A 232 -1.98 3.55 30.27
C LYS A 232 -2.50 4.38 29.10
N THR A 233 -3.81 4.59 29.06
CA THR A 233 -4.45 5.36 27.98
C THR A 233 -3.96 6.82 27.95
N SER A 234 -3.72 7.43 29.11
CA SER A 234 -3.18 8.79 29.19
C SER A 234 -1.77 8.86 28.59
N LEU A 235 -0.90 7.92 28.95
CA LEU A 235 0.45 7.85 28.41
C LEU A 235 0.43 7.58 26.90
N ALA A 236 -0.41 6.66 26.43
CA ALA A 236 -0.55 6.37 25.00
C ALA A 236 -1.06 7.61 24.21
N THR A 237 -2.05 8.33 24.77
CA THR A 237 -2.60 9.56 24.17
C THR A 237 -1.52 10.66 24.11
N ASN A 238 -0.70 10.80 25.15
CA ASN A 238 0.39 11.78 25.18
C ASN A 238 1.47 11.46 24.15
N ILE A 239 1.86 10.19 24.03
CA ILE A 239 2.81 9.75 22.99
C ILE A 239 2.25 10.03 21.60
N ALA A 240 0.99 9.69 21.35
CA ALA A 240 0.32 9.95 20.09
C ALA A 240 0.27 11.44 19.74
N TYR A 241 -0.12 12.26 20.71
CA TYR A 241 -0.13 13.72 20.57
C TYR A 241 1.28 14.27 20.27
N ASN A 242 2.27 13.89 21.06
CA ASN A 242 3.64 14.40 20.92
C ASN A 242 4.25 14.02 19.57
N ALA A 243 3.99 12.81 19.09
CA ALA A 243 4.46 12.37 17.77
C ALA A 243 3.79 13.17 16.65
N ALA A 244 2.48 13.41 16.74
CA ALA A 244 1.73 14.20 15.76
C ALA A 244 2.12 15.67 15.78
N GLU A 245 2.30 16.24 16.95
CA GLU A 245 2.72 17.64 17.13
C GLU A 245 4.15 17.87 16.61
N ARG A 246 5.04 16.90 16.83
CA ARG A 246 6.39 16.96 16.27
C ARG A 246 6.37 16.90 14.75
N TRP A 247 5.53 16.03 14.15
CA TRP A 247 5.36 15.99 12.70
C TRP A 247 4.95 17.33 12.13
N ARG A 248 3.93 17.95 12.73
CA ARG A 248 3.42 19.26 12.29
C ARG A 248 4.48 20.35 12.36
N ARG A 249 5.24 20.41 13.46
CA ARG A 249 6.33 21.41 13.63
C ARG A 249 7.44 21.21 12.61
N ASP A 250 7.89 19.98 12.43
CA ASP A 250 8.94 19.66 11.47
C ASP A 250 8.49 19.98 10.02
N GLU A 251 7.20 19.79 9.70
CA GLU A 251 6.60 20.16 8.41
C GLU A 251 6.53 21.69 8.25
N GLU A 252 6.13 22.43 9.28
CA GLU A 252 6.14 23.91 9.31
C GLU A 252 7.56 24.49 9.18
N ASP A 253 8.55 23.81 9.76
CA ASP A 253 9.98 24.17 9.66
C ASP A 253 10.62 23.76 8.33
N GLY A 254 9.87 23.13 7.42
CA GLY A 254 10.32 22.69 6.10
C GLY A 254 11.26 21.48 6.14
N ILE A 255 11.24 20.69 7.22
CA ILE A 255 12.01 19.46 7.34
C ILE A 255 11.39 18.39 6.43
N PRO A 256 12.18 17.76 5.54
CA PRO A 256 11.65 16.75 4.64
C PRO A 256 11.15 15.52 5.41
N PRO A 257 10.12 14.81 4.90
CA PRO A 257 9.46 13.69 5.59
C PRO A 257 10.42 12.60 6.10
N GLU A 258 11.51 12.34 5.35
CA GLU A 258 12.50 11.32 5.73
C GLU A 258 13.34 11.70 6.95
N LYS A 259 13.36 12.98 7.33
CA LYS A 259 14.09 13.53 8.49
C LYS A 259 13.17 13.99 9.60
N ASN A 260 11.86 13.92 9.40
CA ASN A 260 10.86 14.30 10.38
C ASN A 260 10.91 13.31 11.57
N MET A 261 11.02 13.82 12.76
CA MET A 261 11.08 13.02 14.00
C MET A 261 9.69 12.76 14.61
N GLY A 262 8.63 13.24 13.98
CA GLY A 262 7.24 12.98 14.32
C GLY A 262 6.60 11.93 13.44
N ALA A 263 5.29 11.77 13.57
CA ALA A 263 4.49 10.88 12.73
C ALA A 263 3.06 11.40 12.57
N LYS A 264 2.42 11.02 11.44
CA LYS A 264 0.95 11.04 11.33
C LYS A 264 0.45 9.83 12.11
N VAL A 265 -0.50 10.02 13.03
CA VAL A 265 -0.91 9.00 13.99
C VAL A 265 -2.36 8.62 13.80
N ALA A 266 -2.63 7.31 13.69
CA ALA A 266 -3.98 6.75 13.82
C ALA A 266 -4.11 6.08 15.20
N PHE A 267 -5.10 6.51 15.98
CA PHE A 267 -5.35 6.02 17.32
C PHE A 267 -6.66 5.21 17.35
N PHE A 268 -6.56 3.91 17.50
CA PHE A 268 -7.71 3.01 17.58
C PHE A 268 -8.07 2.75 19.05
N SER A 269 -9.27 3.11 19.46
CA SER A 269 -9.75 2.93 20.84
C SER A 269 -10.99 2.03 20.86
N LEU A 270 -10.92 0.96 21.66
CA LEU A 270 -12.05 0.06 21.90
C LEU A 270 -12.76 0.35 23.24
N GLU A 271 -12.22 1.23 24.08
CA GLU A 271 -12.72 1.54 25.41
C GLU A 271 -13.34 2.93 25.52
N MET A 272 -12.73 3.93 24.84
CA MET A 272 -13.14 5.33 24.92
C MET A 272 -13.57 5.84 23.55
N SER A 273 -14.60 6.68 23.50
CA SER A 273 -15.01 7.36 22.27
C SER A 273 -13.98 8.42 21.82
N ALA A 274 -13.99 8.74 20.52
CA ALA A 274 -13.16 9.80 19.96
C ALA A 274 -13.31 11.14 20.68
N ASP A 275 -14.56 11.50 21.05
CA ASP A 275 -14.86 12.75 21.77
C ASP A 275 -14.22 12.78 23.18
N GLN A 276 -14.20 11.64 23.88
CA GLN A 276 -13.58 11.53 25.19
C GLN A 276 -12.05 11.66 25.10
N LEU A 277 -11.42 11.07 24.07
CA LEU A 277 -10.00 11.20 23.81
C LEU A 277 -9.64 12.63 23.38
N ALA A 278 -10.41 13.23 22.48
CA ALA A 278 -10.23 14.62 22.08
C ALA A 278 -10.36 15.58 23.27
N THR A 279 -11.37 15.37 24.14
CA THR A 279 -11.55 16.16 25.36
C THR A 279 -10.34 16.07 26.27
N ARG A 280 -9.72 14.89 26.39
CA ARG A 280 -8.50 14.70 27.19
C ARG A 280 -7.31 15.48 26.62
N VAL A 281 -7.08 15.41 25.31
CA VAL A 281 -6.03 16.18 24.64
C VAL A 281 -6.27 17.69 24.81
N LEU A 282 -7.50 18.14 24.59
CA LEU A 282 -7.87 19.54 24.76
C LEU A 282 -7.68 20.03 26.20
N ALA A 283 -8.08 19.25 27.19
CA ALA A 283 -7.89 19.58 28.60
C ALA A 283 -6.41 19.76 28.94
N GLU A 284 -5.57 18.86 28.46
CA GLU A 284 -4.12 18.90 28.68
C GLU A 284 -3.47 20.13 28.01
N GLN A 285 -3.83 20.39 26.75
CA GLN A 285 -3.25 21.50 25.99
C GLN A 285 -3.78 22.86 26.39
N SER A 286 -5.00 22.96 26.89
CA SER A 286 -5.58 24.21 27.40
C SER A 286 -5.23 24.49 28.86
N GLY A 287 -4.71 23.50 29.60
CA GLY A 287 -4.52 23.59 31.05
C GLY A 287 -5.83 23.60 31.88
N VAL A 288 -6.97 23.32 31.23
CA VAL A 288 -8.27 23.26 31.88
C VAL A 288 -8.53 21.85 32.40
N SER A 289 -8.96 21.71 33.66
CA SER A 289 -9.26 20.40 34.25
C SER A 289 -10.30 19.63 33.44
N GLY A 290 -9.98 18.40 33.03
CA GLY A 290 -10.92 17.52 32.31
C GLY A 290 -12.16 17.17 33.15
N GLU A 291 -12.05 17.15 34.48
CA GLU A 291 -13.18 17.00 35.38
C GLU A 291 -14.09 18.21 35.35
N ALA A 292 -13.54 19.43 35.42
CA ALA A 292 -14.30 20.66 35.32
C ALA A 292 -15.02 20.80 33.96
N LEU A 293 -14.36 20.37 32.87
CA LEU A 293 -14.98 20.27 31.53
C LEU A 293 -16.20 19.33 31.56
N ARG A 294 -16.04 18.14 32.09
CA ARG A 294 -17.09 17.13 32.12
C ARG A 294 -18.26 17.55 33.01
N MET A 295 -18.02 18.31 34.09
CA MET A 295 -19.05 18.83 34.99
C MET A 295 -19.65 20.14 34.51
N GLY A 296 -19.17 20.75 33.43
CA GLY A 296 -19.60 22.08 32.97
C GLY A 296 -19.21 23.22 33.92
N LYS A 297 -18.22 22.99 34.81
CA LYS A 297 -17.75 23.96 35.80
C LYS A 297 -16.53 24.72 35.31
N ILE A 298 -16.65 25.39 34.17
CA ILE A 298 -15.55 26.16 33.56
C ILE A 298 -15.95 27.64 33.47
N SER A 299 -14.98 28.54 33.65
CA SER A 299 -15.20 29.97 33.46
C SER A 299 -15.21 30.36 31.97
N LYS A 300 -15.64 31.59 31.65
CA LYS A 300 -15.57 32.10 30.27
C LYS A 300 -14.13 32.17 29.76
N GLU A 301 -13.19 32.53 30.62
CA GLU A 301 -11.75 32.59 30.31
C GLU A 301 -11.20 31.19 29.99
N GLN A 302 -11.57 30.18 30.79
CA GLN A 302 -11.20 28.80 30.56
C GLN A 302 -11.80 28.25 29.23
N PHE A 303 -13.04 28.64 28.93
CA PHE A 303 -13.65 28.32 27.65
C PHE A 303 -12.90 28.93 26.45
N GLN A 304 -12.45 30.19 26.60
CA GLN A 304 -11.62 30.84 25.58
C GLN A 304 -10.26 30.15 25.40
N GLN A 305 -9.63 29.71 26.50
CA GLN A 305 -8.37 28.92 26.43
C GLN A 305 -8.59 27.60 25.69
N LEU A 306 -9.70 26.91 26.02
CA LEU A 306 -10.09 25.67 25.34
C LEU A 306 -10.34 25.90 23.85
N SER A 307 -11.04 26.95 23.47
CA SER A 307 -11.31 27.30 22.08
C SER A 307 -10.02 27.59 21.30
N ARG A 308 -9.08 28.29 21.90
CA ARG A 308 -7.75 28.53 21.29
C ARG A 308 -6.97 27.23 21.10
N ALA A 309 -6.96 26.35 22.11
CA ALA A 309 -6.34 25.06 22.01
C ALA A 309 -7.00 24.21 20.89
N ALA A 310 -8.34 24.18 20.83
CA ALA A 310 -9.06 23.47 19.78
C ALA A 310 -8.69 23.98 18.37
N GLN A 311 -8.59 25.30 18.21
CA GLN A 311 -8.20 25.92 16.94
C GLN A 311 -6.76 25.57 16.54
N ALA A 312 -5.83 25.56 17.50
CA ALA A 312 -4.44 25.18 17.25
C ALA A 312 -4.26 23.69 16.89
N LEU A 313 -5.19 22.84 17.33
CA LEU A 313 -5.14 21.40 17.09
C LEU A 313 -5.89 20.96 15.82
N GLN A 314 -6.55 21.85 15.09
CA GLN A 314 -7.29 21.49 13.87
C GLN A 314 -6.43 20.87 12.77
N THR A 315 -5.17 21.28 12.69
CA THR A 315 -4.22 20.79 11.68
C THR A 315 -3.34 19.64 12.18
N LEU A 316 -3.57 19.17 13.43
CA LEU A 316 -2.79 18.09 14.01
C LEU A 316 -3.07 16.77 13.26
N PRO A 317 -2.04 16.06 12.73
CA PRO A 317 -2.23 14.81 12.01
C PRO A 317 -2.44 13.62 12.98
N LEU A 318 -3.45 13.72 13.84
CA LEU A 318 -3.90 12.70 14.79
C LEU A 318 -5.34 12.31 14.45
N PHE A 319 -5.52 11.07 14.05
CA PHE A 319 -6.81 10.49 13.66
C PHE A 319 -7.25 9.49 14.75
N ILE A 320 -8.51 9.59 15.19
CA ILE A 320 -9.05 8.77 16.27
C ILE A 320 -10.30 8.03 15.77
#